data_cde38628ea9a0e7dc9df53355a215863
#
_entry.id   cde38628ea9a0e7dc9df53355a215863
#
_cell.length_a   1.000
_cell.length_b   1.000
_cell.length_c   1.000
_cell.angle_alpha   90.00
_cell.angle_beta   90.00
_cell.angle_gamma   90.00
#
_symmetry.space_group_name_H-M   'P 1'
#
loop_
_entity.id
_entity.type
_entity.pdbx_description
1 polymer ?
#
loop_
_entity_poly.entity_id
_entity_poly.type
_entity_poly.pdbx_seq_one_letter_code
_entity_poly.pdbx_strand_id
1 'polypeptide(L)'
;MGDLTTLYIDMNSFFASVEQHEHPELAGRPVAITAIQADSGSCVAASYEAKAYGIKTGTPVWQARKLCPGVTFLPSRHRLYVRYNLRIAEILDRMAELEHIRSVDEFQFRLSGAATCVDGALELVARMKAALASEIGPAIRFSAGMGPNHLLAKIAGKLEKPDGCQWLSPRNMPERIAHLRLDDLPGISKGVSAKLERSKVYDIASLYRLDPRHARRIWGSVEGERFVRALQGLDVPLTSSARGSYGNSKVLGPDRRTVREAYLVGRWLISKSTARLRRDKSVAAQLMLSVQREDGGWGQSLKCEASCDTAYFLKLHRTLWEQQLKARGPSTIFSISVQLGRITRLEDRPGDLLLGIGP
;
A
#
# COMPACT_ATOMS: atom_id res chain seq x y z
N MET A 1 18.69 -16.29 24.48
CA MET A 1 18.14 -15.05 23.91
C MET A 1 17.39 -15.45 22.65
N GLY A 2 16.16 -14.99 22.48
CA GLY A 2 15.35 -15.34 21.32
C GLY A 2 15.80 -14.56 20.07
N ASP A 3 15.65 -15.19 18.92
CA ASP A 3 16.06 -14.60 17.63
C ASP A 3 14.96 -13.75 16.98
N LEU A 4 13.76 -13.67 17.60
CA LEU A 4 12.60 -12.96 17.05
C LEU A 4 12.48 -11.58 17.70
N THR A 5 12.53 -10.52 16.88
CA THR A 5 12.41 -9.14 17.36
C THR A 5 11.19 -8.44 16.77
N THR A 6 10.67 -8.95 15.66
CA THR A 6 9.59 -8.31 14.89
C THR A 6 8.43 -9.26 14.66
N LEU A 7 7.21 -8.78 14.96
CA LEU A 7 5.96 -9.42 14.55
C LEU A 7 5.33 -8.57 13.44
N TYR A 8 4.96 -9.21 12.34
CA TYR A 8 4.23 -8.60 11.23
C TYR A 8 2.85 -9.22 11.10
N ILE A 9 1.82 -8.39 11.13
CA ILE A 9 0.42 -8.78 11.02
C ILE A 9 -0.14 -8.26 9.70
N ASP A 10 -0.83 -9.13 8.96
CA ASP A 10 -1.50 -8.84 7.68
C ASP A 10 -2.95 -9.32 7.78
N MET A 11 -3.90 -8.37 7.75
CA MET A 11 -5.32 -8.68 7.88
C MET A 11 -5.83 -9.43 6.66
N ASN A 12 -6.52 -10.54 6.89
CA ASN A 12 -6.95 -11.44 5.84
C ASN A 12 -8.11 -10.87 5.02
N SER A 13 -7.88 -10.62 3.72
CA SER A 13 -8.89 -10.06 2.79
C SER A 13 -9.60 -8.82 3.35
N PHE A 14 -8.87 -7.95 4.02
CA PHE A 14 -9.32 -6.94 4.97
C PHE A 14 -10.63 -6.24 4.59
N PHE A 15 -10.69 -5.61 3.41
CA PHE A 15 -11.90 -4.89 3.01
C PHE A 15 -13.11 -5.80 2.88
N ALA A 16 -12.94 -6.99 2.32
CA ALA A 16 -14.03 -7.94 2.19
C ALA A 16 -14.46 -8.51 3.55
N SER A 17 -13.52 -8.78 4.45
CA SER A 17 -13.81 -9.25 5.81
C SER A 17 -14.54 -8.18 6.64
N VAL A 18 -14.18 -6.90 6.49
CA VAL A 18 -14.92 -5.80 7.12
C VAL A 18 -16.34 -5.72 6.57
N GLU A 19 -16.54 -5.87 5.26
CA GLU A 19 -17.88 -5.86 4.69
C GLU A 19 -18.71 -7.08 5.12
N GLN A 20 -18.12 -8.28 5.20
CA GLN A 20 -18.78 -9.48 5.72
C GLN A 20 -19.11 -9.34 7.22
N HIS A 21 -18.32 -8.60 7.99
CA HIS A 21 -18.62 -8.30 9.38
C HIS A 21 -19.78 -7.30 9.53
N GLU A 22 -19.80 -6.24 8.75
CA GLU A 22 -20.86 -5.23 8.75
C GLU A 22 -22.19 -5.75 8.16
N HIS A 23 -22.11 -6.80 7.32
CA HIS A 23 -23.22 -7.44 6.63
C HIS A 23 -23.20 -8.95 6.88
N PRO A 24 -23.74 -9.41 8.02
CA PRO A 24 -23.70 -10.84 8.41
C PRO A 24 -24.32 -11.79 7.38
N GLU A 25 -25.26 -11.31 6.56
CA GLU A 25 -25.86 -12.06 5.45
C GLU A 25 -24.87 -12.42 4.33
N LEU A 26 -23.70 -11.76 4.30
CA LEU A 26 -22.61 -12.02 3.36
C LEU A 26 -21.54 -12.98 3.93
N ALA A 27 -21.68 -13.40 5.17
CA ALA A 27 -20.74 -14.35 5.78
C ALA A 27 -20.71 -15.66 4.98
N GLY A 28 -19.51 -16.13 4.64
CA GLY A 28 -19.31 -17.34 3.83
C GLY A 28 -19.69 -17.21 2.35
N ARG A 29 -20.07 -16.02 1.87
CA ARG A 29 -20.41 -15.78 0.47
C ARG A 29 -19.25 -15.12 -0.29
N PRO A 30 -19.13 -15.35 -1.61
CA PRO A 30 -18.17 -14.66 -2.45
C PRO A 30 -18.48 -13.16 -2.52
N VAL A 31 -17.57 -12.33 -1.99
CA VAL A 31 -17.67 -10.86 -1.97
C VAL A 31 -16.44 -10.25 -2.66
N ALA A 32 -16.66 -9.30 -3.54
CA ALA A 32 -15.62 -8.52 -4.18
C ALA A 32 -15.87 -7.01 -3.96
N ILE A 33 -14.82 -6.33 -3.54
CA ILE A 33 -14.86 -4.88 -3.32
C ILE A 33 -14.35 -4.18 -4.56
N THR A 34 -15.08 -3.18 -5.04
CA THR A 34 -14.74 -2.46 -6.27
C THR A 34 -14.63 -0.95 -6.03
N ALA A 35 -13.72 -0.30 -6.76
CA ALA A 35 -13.62 1.15 -6.74
C ALA A 35 -14.78 1.82 -7.52
N ILE A 36 -15.32 1.12 -8.52
CA ILE A 36 -16.43 1.53 -9.38
C ILE A 36 -17.34 0.32 -9.58
N GLN A 37 -18.64 0.52 -9.37
CA GLN A 37 -19.65 -0.51 -9.62
C GLN A 37 -20.07 -0.55 -11.09
N ALA A 38 -19.12 -0.81 -11.98
CA ALA A 38 -19.38 -0.97 -13.40
C ALA A 38 -18.47 -2.07 -13.95
N ASP A 39 -18.85 -2.70 -15.04
CA ASP A 39 -18.09 -3.80 -15.66
C ASP A 39 -16.68 -3.38 -16.10
N SER A 40 -16.47 -2.09 -16.38
CA SER A 40 -15.17 -1.48 -16.64
C SER A 40 -14.30 -1.25 -15.39
N GLY A 41 -14.84 -1.52 -14.19
CA GLY A 41 -14.09 -1.46 -12.94
C GLY A 41 -13.23 -2.70 -12.70
N SER A 42 -12.47 -2.68 -11.61
CA SER A 42 -11.68 -3.83 -11.14
C SER A 42 -11.87 -4.04 -9.64
N CYS A 43 -11.67 -5.28 -9.20
CA CYS A 43 -11.71 -5.64 -7.79
C CYS A 43 -10.49 -5.06 -7.07
N VAL A 44 -10.70 -4.33 -5.97
CA VAL A 44 -9.64 -3.84 -5.09
C VAL A 44 -9.35 -4.82 -3.95
N ALA A 45 -10.35 -5.63 -3.58
CA ALA A 45 -10.21 -6.75 -2.65
C ALA A 45 -11.25 -7.83 -2.97
N ALA A 46 -11.00 -9.05 -2.49
CA ALA A 46 -11.91 -10.18 -2.63
C ALA A 46 -11.89 -11.03 -1.35
N SER A 47 -13.04 -11.56 -0.93
CA SER A 47 -13.12 -12.52 0.16
C SER A 47 -12.45 -13.84 -0.21
N TYR A 48 -12.19 -14.71 0.77
CA TYR A 48 -11.57 -16.01 0.48
C TYR A 48 -12.49 -16.90 -0.34
N GLU A 49 -13.77 -16.80 -0.17
CA GLU A 49 -14.77 -17.49 -0.98
C GLU A 49 -14.69 -17.02 -2.44
N ALA A 50 -14.53 -15.71 -2.69
CA ALA A 50 -14.34 -15.20 -4.04
C ALA A 50 -12.97 -15.57 -4.63
N LYS A 51 -11.92 -15.61 -3.79
CA LYS A 51 -10.57 -16.06 -4.20
C LYS A 51 -10.56 -17.51 -4.65
N ALA A 52 -11.38 -18.38 -4.07
CA ALA A 52 -11.52 -19.79 -4.49
C ALA A 52 -11.94 -19.93 -5.96
N TYR A 53 -12.67 -18.94 -6.51
CA TYR A 53 -13.02 -18.86 -7.94
C TYR A 53 -11.98 -18.15 -8.79
N GLY A 54 -10.80 -17.76 -8.23
CA GLY A 54 -9.75 -17.06 -8.95
C GLY A 54 -9.90 -15.53 -8.98
N ILE A 55 -10.88 -14.96 -8.28
CA ILE A 55 -11.07 -13.50 -8.17
C ILE A 55 -10.03 -12.94 -7.20
N LYS A 56 -9.23 -11.96 -7.65
CA LYS A 56 -8.17 -11.33 -6.86
C LYS A 56 -8.11 -9.82 -7.12
N THR A 57 -7.31 -9.11 -6.34
CA THR A 57 -7.04 -7.69 -6.60
C THR A 57 -6.58 -7.48 -8.05
N GLY A 58 -7.21 -6.52 -8.73
CA GLY A 58 -6.99 -6.23 -10.14
C GLY A 58 -7.85 -7.03 -11.12
N THR A 59 -8.59 -8.06 -10.69
CA THR A 59 -9.52 -8.79 -11.58
C THR A 59 -10.59 -7.82 -12.08
N PRO A 60 -10.80 -7.67 -13.41
CA PRO A 60 -11.89 -6.87 -13.97
C PRO A 60 -13.26 -7.36 -13.49
N VAL A 61 -14.20 -6.45 -13.25
CA VAL A 61 -15.56 -6.79 -12.78
C VAL A 61 -16.26 -7.75 -13.74
N TRP A 62 -16.19 -7.51 -15.06
CA TRP A 62 -16.78 -8.40 -16.07
C TRP A 62 -16.19 -9.82 -16.02
N GLN A 63 -14.88 -9.93 -15.73
CA GLN A 63 -14.22 -11.23 -15.60
C GLN A 63 -14.62 -11.92 -14.28
N ALA A 64 -14.70 -11.16 -13.18
CA ALA A 64 -15.11 -11.70 -11.89
C ALA A 64 -16.55 -12.27 -11.95
N ARG A 65 -17.48 -11.61 -12.68
CA ARG A 65 -18.83 -12.14 -12.94
C ARG A 65 -18.82 -13.48 -13.69
N LYS A 66 -17.91 -13.64 -14.66
CA LYS A 66 -17.75 -14.90 -15.40
C LYS A 66 -17.18 -16.01 -14.53
N LEU A 67 -16.21 -15.68 -13.67
CA LEU A 67 -15.57 -16.64 -12.77
C LEU A 67 -16.53 -17.11 -11.66
N CYS A 68 -17.35 -16.21 -11.13
CA CYS A 68 -18.31 -16.50 -10.08
C CYS A 68 -19.61 -15.72 -10.34
N PRO A 69 -20.63 -16.31 -11.00
CA PRO A 69 -21.90 -15.61 -11.28
C PRO A 69 -22.64 -15.13 -10.01
N GLY A 70 -22.43 -15.78 -8.88
CA GLY A 70 -23.02 -15.42 -7.59
C GLY A 70 -22.20 -14.45 -6.75
N VAL A 71 -21.13 -13.84 -7.29
CA VAL A 71 -20.31 -12.89 -6.52
C VAL A 71 -21.06 -11.59 -6.24
N THR A 72 -21.02 -11.16 -4.97
CA THR A 72 -21.59 -9.87 -4.54
C THR A 72 -20.55 -8.79 -4.68
N PHE A 73 -20.86 -7.72 -5.44
CA PHE A 73 -19.98 -6.56 -5.58
C PHE A 73 -20.43 -5.43 -4.64
N LEU A 74 -19.49 -4.94 -3.82
CA LEU A 74 -19.71 -3.81 -2.94
C LEU A 74 -18.76 -2.65 -3.27
N PRO A 75 -19.21 -1.39 -3.09
CA PRO A 75 -18.35 -0.24 -3.27
C PRO A 75 -17.33 -0.15 -2.13
N SER A 76 -16.11 0.32 -2.42
CA SER A 76 -15.08 0.53 -1.42
C SER A 76 -15.44 1.66 -0.45
N ARG A 77 -15.48 1.39 0.86
CA ARG A 77 -15.82 2.31 1.96
C ARG A 77 -14.56 2.70 2.76
N HIS A 78 -13.60 3.40 2.15
CA HIS A 78 -12.29 3.70 2.76
C HIS A 78 -12.35 4.26 4.19
N ARG A 79 -13.32 5.14 4.52
CA ARG A 79 -13.45 5.68 5.88
C ARG A 79 -13.78 4.60 6.91
N LEU A 80 -14.60 3.62 6.50
CA LEU A 80 -14.93 2.47 7.33
C LEU A 80 -13.67 1.65 7.61
N TYR A 81 -12.90 1.31 6.56
CA TYR A 81 -11.69 0.50 6.70
C TYR A 81 -10.63 1.19 7.57
N VAL A 82 -10.47 2.51 7.47
CA VAL A 82 -9.58 3.27 8.35
C VAL A 82 -10.06 3.21 9.81
N ARG A 83 -11.37 3.27 10.08
CA ARG A 83 -11.93 3.14 11.43
C ARG A 83 -11.62 1.76 12.01
N TYR A 84 -11.79 0.69 11.24
CA TYR A 84 -11.40 -0.67 11.65
C TYR A 84 -9.89 -0.79 11.87
N ASN A 85 -9.06 -0.24 10.97
CA ASN A 85 -7.61 -0.23 11.13
C ASN A 85 -7.18 0.39 12.48
N LEU A 86 -7.72 1.56 12.81
CA LEU A 86 -7.40 2.24 14.07
C LEU A 86 -7.89 1.45 15.30
N ARG A 87 -9.09 0.82 15.21
CA ARG A 87 -9.60 -0.03 16.29
C ARG A 87 -8.76 -1.28 16.49
N ILE A 88 -8.34 -1.93 15.41
CA ILE A 88 -7.43 -3.09 15.45
C ILE A 88 -6.09 -2.68 16.07
N ALA A 89 -5.51 -1.56 15.62
CA ALA A 89 -4.26 -1.03 16.18
C ALA A 89 -4.36 -0.82 17.69
N GLU A 90 -5.44 -0.18 18.18
CA GLU A 90 -5.70 0.07 19.60
C GLU A 90 -5.79 -1.23 20.41
N ILE A 91 -6.47 -2.25 19.90
CA ILE A 91 -6.61 -3.55 20.57
C ILE A 91 -5.25 -4.25 20.68
N LEU A 92 -4.50 -4.30 19.58
CA LEU A 92 -3.25 -5.06 19.51
C LEU A 92 -2.09 -4.36 20.22
N ASP A 93 -2.08 -3.00 20.25
CA ASP A 93 -1.04 -2.20 20.94
C ASP A 93 -1.05 -2.41 22.46
N ARG A 94 -2.17 -2.83 23.03
CA ARG A 94 -2.25 -3.23 24.46
C ARG A 94 -1.47 -4.50 24.79
N MET A 95 -1.07 -5.27 23.79
CA MET A 95 -0.46 -6.60 23.97
C MET A 95 1.00 -6.64 23.54
N ALA A 96 1.41 -5.78 22.60
CA ALA A 96 2.79 -5.61 22.14
C ALA A 96 2.98 -4.19 21.59
N GLU A 97 4.20 -3.66 21.66
CA GLU A 97 4.55 -2.32 21.18
C GLU A 97 4.33 -2.20 19.67
N LEU A 98 3.38 -1.37 19.26
CA LEU A 98 3.10 -1.06 17.85
C LEU A 98 4.15 -0.08 17.32
N GLU A 99 5.13 -0.58 16.56
CA GLU A 99 6.17 0.27 15.96
C GLU A 99 5.65 1.06 14.75
N HIS A 100 4.90 0.38 13.87
CA HIS A 100 4.45 0.98 12.62
C HIS A 100 3.11 0.41 12.12
N ILE A 101 2.21 1.30 11.72
CA ILE A 101 1.10 0.97 10.81
C ILE A 101 1.64 1.08 9.39
N ARG A 102 1.87 -0.06 8.73
CA ARG A 102 2.49 -0.14 7.39
C ARG A 102 1.53 0.18 6.25
N SER A 103 0.28 -0.25 6.42
CA SER A 103 -0.82 0.05 5.49
C SER A 103 -2.15 0.01 6.24
N VAL A 104 -3.26 0.10 5.52
CA VAL A 104 -4.61 0.00 6.11
C VAL A 104 -4.89 -1.39 6.70
N ASP A 105 -4.11 -2.40 6.35
CA ASP A 105 -4.27 -3.81 6.70
C ASP A 105 -2.99 -4.47 7.24
N GLU A 106 -1.89 -3.71 7.39
CA GLU A 106 -0.60 -4.26 7.83
C GLU A 106 -0.04 -3.50 9.03
N PHE A 107 0.38 -4.25 10.06
CA PHE A 107 0.92 -3.73 11.30
C PHE A 107 2.25 -4.39 11.63
N GLN A 108 3.17 -3.64 12.22
CA GLN A 108 4.46 -4.12 12.70
C GLN A 108 4.61 -3.82 14.18
N PHE A 109 4.93 -4.85 14.95
CA PHE A 109 5.13 -4.78 16.39
C PHE A 109 6.55 -5.20 16.75
N ARG A 110 7.06 -4.65 17.86
CA ARG A 110 8.29 -5.09 18.50
C ARG A 110 7.99 -6.24 19.43
N LEU A 111 8.77 -7.31 19.32
CA LEU A 111 8.73 -8.42 20.26
C LEU A 111 9.75 -8.20 21.38
N SER A 112 9.34 -8.47 22.62
CA SER A 112 10.17 -8.34 23.82
C SER A 112 9.89 -9.46 24.82
N GLY A 113 10.80 -9.65 25.78
CA GLY A 113 10.66 -10.64 26.84
C GLY A 113 10.47 -12.06 26.31
N ALA A 114 9.48 -12.79 26.83
CA ALA A 114 9.17 -14.17 26.42
C ALA A 114 8.79 -14.28 24.94
N ALA A 115 8.21 -13.23 24.34
CA ALA A 115 7.81 -13.25 22.93
C ALA A 115 8.98 -13.19 21.94
N THR A 116 10.22 -13.09 22.40
CA THR A 116 11.42 -13.21 21.53
C THR A 116 11.77 -14.65 21.18
N CYS A 117 11.23 -15.65 21.88
CA CYS A 117 11.29 -17.06 21.49
C CYS A 117 10.03 -17.50 20.74
N VAL A 118 10.11 -18.60 20.02
CA VAL A 118 9.04 -19.09 19.14
C VAL A 118 7.76 -19.35 19.93
N ASP A 119 7.84 -20.10 21.04
CA ASP A 119 6.65 -20.48 21.82
C ASP A 119 5.95 -19.26 22.41
N GLY A 120 6.69 -18.34 23.01
CA GLY A 120 6.11 -17.10 23.56
C GLY A 120 5.53 -16.18 22.49
N ALA A 121 6.11 -16.15 21.28
CA ALA A 121 5.57 -15.39 20.17
C ALA A 121 4.27 -16.03 19.64
N LEU A 122 4.19 -17.35 19.54
CA LEU A 122 2.98 -18.08 19.15
C LEU A 122 1.85 -17.85 20.16
N GLU A 123 2.16 -17.91 21.47
CA GLU A 123 1.19 -17.61 22.53
C GLU A 123 0.67 -16.17 22.45
N LEU A 124 1.56 -15.19 22.22
CA LEU A 124 1.16 -13.79 22.01
C LEU A 124 0.21 -13.65 20.83
N VAL A 125 0.52 -14.26 19.69
CA VAL A 125 -0.33 -14.21 18.48
C VAL A 125 -1.68 -14.87 18.73
N ALA A 126 -1.73 -15.99 19.44
CA ALA A 126 -2.98 -16.65 19.81
C ALA A 126 -3.88 -15.74 20.67
N ARG A 127 -3.30 -15.06 21.67
CA ARG A 127 -4.03 -14.07 22.50
C ARG A 127 -4.51 -12.88 21.66
N MET A 128 -3.69 -12.37 20.73
CA MET A 128 -4.08 -11.30 19.82
C MET A 128 -5.27 -11.69 18.92
N LYS A 129 -5.27 -12.91 18.39
CA LYS A 129 -6.39 -13.46 17.59
C LYS A 129 -7.66 -13.56 18.44
N ALA A 130 -7.57 -14.08 19.65
CA ALA A 130 -8.69 -14.18 20.57
C ALA A 130 -9.27 -12.79 20.94
N ALA A 131 -8.41 -11.82 21.19
CA ALA A 131 -8.84 -10.45 21.50
C ALA A 131 -9.60 -9.81 20.33
N LEU A 132 -9.11 -9.94 19.09
CA LEU A 132 -9.83 -9.42 17.92
C LEU A 132 -11.17 -10.12 17.70
N ALA A 133 -11.21 -11.43 17.84
CA ALA A 133 -12.45 -12.19 17.70
C ALA A 133 -13.50 -11.81 18.76
N SER A 134 -13.07 -11.54 19.98
CA SER A 134 -13.94 -11.13 21.09
C SER A 134 -14.39 -9.66 20.98
N GLU A 135 -13.47 -8.71 20.66
CA GLU A 135 -13.76 -7.29 20.73
C GLU A 135 -14.31 -6.70 19.43
N ILE A 136 -14.05 -7.34 18.29
CA ILE A 136 -14.60 -6.92 16.99
C ILE A 136 -15.53 -7.99 16.44
N GLY A 137 -15.01 -9.22 16.23
CA GLY A 137 -15.80 -10.32 15.71
C GLY A 137 -14.99 -11.32 14.89
N PRO A 138 -15.49 -12.54 14.68
CA PRO A 138 -14.75 -13.67 14.11
C PRO A 138 -14.45 -13.53 12.61
N ALA A 139 -15.11 -12.60 11.91
CA ALA A 139 -14.83 -12.30 10.50
C ALA A 139 -13.48 -11.56 10.31
N ILE A 140 -13.01 -10.84 11.33
CA ILE A 140 -11.78 -10.05 11.27
C ILE A 140 -10.61 -10.91 11.74
N ARG A 141 -9.94 -11.53 10.77
CA ARG A 141 -8.80 -12.43 11.01
C ARG A 141 -7.52 -11.87 10.38
N PHE A 142 -6.37 -12.33 10.87
CA PHE A 142 -5.07 -11.97 10.32
C PHE A 142 -4.13 -13.18 10.25
N SER A 143 -3.17 -13.07 9.32
CA SER A 143 -1.97 -13.94 9.33
C SER A 143 -0.82 -13.18 9.96
N ALA A 144 -0.03 -13.89 10.77
CA ALA A 144 1.10 -13.37 11.49
C ALA A 144 2.40 -13.96 10.98
N GLY A 145 3.43 -13.15 10.91
CA GLY A 145 4.78 -13.60 10.66
C GLY A 145 5.77 -12.98 11.64
N MET A 146 6.72 -13.75 12.08
CA MET A 146 7.74 -13.35 13.05
C MET A 146 9.13 -13.54 12.48
N GLY A 147 10.07 -12.68 12.85
CA GLY A 147 11.45 -12.74 12.40
C GLY A 147 12.37 -11.77 13.12
N PRO A 148 13.69 -11.82 12.84
CA PRO A 148 14.68 -10.89 13.39
C PRO A 148 14.60 -9.48 12.78
N ASN A 149 13.81 -9.29 11.75
CA ASN A 149 13.57 -8.00 11.11
C ASN A 149 12.23 -8.00 10.36
N HIS A 150 11.82 -6.83 9.89
CA HIS A 150 10.53 -6.65 9.23
C HIS A 150 10.39 -7.44 7.92
N LEU A 151 11.48 -7.65 7.15
CA LEU A 151 11.43 -8.38 5.88
C LEU A 151 11.13 -9.85 6.11
N LEU A 152 11.87 -10.51 6.98
CA LEU A 152 11.66 -11.93 7.32
C LEU A 152 10.30 -12.14 8.00
N ALA A 153 9.89 -11.23 8.91
CA ALA A 153 8.56 -11.29 9.50
C ALA A 153 7.45 -11.15 8.44
N LYS A 154 7.59 -10.22 7.48
CA LYS A 154 6.60 -10.05 6.39
C LYS A 154 6.56 -11.26 5.45
N ILE A 155 7.70 -11.87 5.14
CA ILE A 155 7.75 -13.10 4.33
C ILE A 155 7.06 -14.24 5.09
N ALA A 156 7.40 -14.43 6.37
CA ALA A 156 6.78 -15.46 7.22
C ALA A 156 5.26 -15.36 7.25
N GLY A 157 4.70 -14.15 7.41
CA GLY A 157 3.24 -13.91 7.42
C GLY A 157 2.52 -14.23 6.12
N LYS A 158 3.27 -14.45 5.02
CA LYS A 158 2.69 -14.85 3.73
C LYS A 158 2.69 -16.37 3.50
N LEU A 159 3.50 -17.13 4.24
CA LEU A 159 3.70 -18.57 4.01
C LEU A 159 2.43 -19.38 4.25
N GLU A 160 1.58 -18.91 5.17
CA GLU A 160 0.35 -19.59 5.54
C GLU A 160 -0.79 -18.59 5.66
N LYS A 161 -1.60 -18.50 4.61
CA LYS A 161 -2.81 -17.66 4.57
C LYS A 161 -4.02 -18.52 4.16
N PRO A 162 -5.20 -18.30 4.75
CA PRO A 162 -5.52 -17.32 5.80
C PRO A 162 -5.21 -17.82 7.21
N ASP A 163 -5.20 -16.87 8.15
CA ASP A 163 -5.19 -17.13 9.60
C ASP A 163 -3.98 -17.91 10.14
N GLY A 164 -2.91 -18.00 9.32
CA GLY A 164 -1.67 -18.68 9.68
C GLY A 164 -0.80 -17.89 10.66
N CYS A 165 0.20 -18.58 11.19
CA CYS A 165 1.23 -18.00 12.04
C CYS A 165 2.56 -18.72 11.79
N GLN A 166 3.54 -18.01 11.22
CA GLN A 166 4.82 -18.59 10.83
C GLN A 166 5.99 -17.72 11.27
N TRP A 167 7.19 -18.29 11.34
CA TRP A 167 8.40 -17.54 11.64
C TRP A 167 9.54 -17.89 10.70
N LEU A 168 10.44 -16.93 10.51
CA LEU A 168 11.72 -17.12 9.82
C LEU A 168 12.85 -16.59 10.70
N SER A 169 13.94 -17.34 10.74
CA SER A 169 15.16 -16.96 11.42
C SER A 169 16.37 -17.42 10.59
N PRO A 170 17.59 -16.92 10.85
CA PRO A 170 18.78 -17.41 10.16
C PRO A 170 18.98 -18.93 10.26
N ARG A 171 18.38 -19.57 11.28
CA ARG A 171 18.51 -21.03 11.50
C ARG A 171 17.69 -21.89 10.55
N ASN A 172 16.61 -21.35 9.97
CA ASN A 172 15.75 -22.06 9.03
C ASN A 172 15.76 -21.47 7.62
N MET A 173 16.66 -20.50 7.39
CA MET A 173 16.86 -19.86 6.10
C MET A 173 18.09 -20.43 5.38
N PRO A 174 18.09 -20.51 4.04
CA PRO A 174 16.99 -20.19 3.10
C PRO A 174 15.98 -21.32 2.87
N GLU A 175 16.18 -22.51 3.49
CA GLU A 175 15.48 -23.76 3.18
C GLU A 175 13.95 -23.62 3.35
N ARG A 176 13.51 -22.90 4.38
CA ARG A 176 12.09 -22.72 4.69
C ARG A 176 11.31 -22.00 3.57
N ILE A 177 11.98 -21.19 2.78
CA ILE A 177 11.37 -20.42 1.68
C ILE A 177 11.95 -20.77 0.29
N ALA A 178 12.76 -21.82 0.19
CA ALA A 178 13.41 -22.22 -1.07
C ALA A 178 12.42 -22.54 -2.21
N HIS A 179 11.17 -22.90 -1.87
CA HIS A 179 10.09 -23.17 -2.82
C HIS A 179 9.45 -21.92 -3.43
N LEU A 180 9.73 -20.73 -2.88
CA LEU A 180 9.20 -19.46 -3.40
C LEU A 180 9.99 -19.01 -4.61
N ARG A 181 9.31 -18.29 -5.49
CA ARG A 181 9.95 -17.56 -6.59
C ARG A 181 10.51 -16.24 -6.08
N LEU A 182 11.47 -15.67 -6.80
CA LEU A 182 12.05 -14.37 -6.43
C LEU A 182 11.00 -13.26 -6.36
N ASP A 183 10.04 -13.25 -7.30
CA ASP A 183 8.99 -12.23 -7.38
C ASP A 183 7.83 -12.44 -6.37
N ASP A 184 7.83 -13.54 -5.59
CA ASP A 184 6.95 -13.73 -4.45
C ASP A 184 7.44 -12.93 -3.21
N LEU A 185 8.74 -12.58 -3.17
CA LEU A 185 9.31 -11.82 -2.07
C LEU A 185 8.86 -10.35 -2.09
N PRO A 186 8.43 -9.79 -0.94
CA PRO A 186 8.08 -8.38 -0.84
C PRO A 186 9.27 -7.50 -1.24
N GLY A 187 9.08 -6.57 -2.17
CA GLY A 187 10.13 -5.66 -2.66
C GLY A 187 10.84 -6.12 -3.93
N ILE A 188 10.67 -7.37 -4.37
CA ILE A 188 11.14 -7.83 -5.67
C ILE A 188 10.03 -7.67 -6.72
N SER A 189 10.14 -6.63 -7.52
CA SER A 189 9.26 -6.42 -8.68
C SER A 189 9.72 -7.28 -9.86
N LYS A 190 8.86 -7.43 -10.89
CA LYS A 190 9.24 -8.10 -12.16
C LYS A 190 10.51 -7.48 -12.78
N GLY A 191 10.68 -6.16 -12.67
CA GLY A 191 11.89 -5.50 -13.18
C GLY A 191 13.17 -5.84 -12.38
N VAL A 192 13.05 -6.03 -11.07
CA VAL A 192 14.15 -6.48 -10.21
C VAL A 192 14.45 -7.95 -10.47
N SER A 193 13.41 -8.82 -10.56
CA SER A 193 13.57 -10.24 -10.90
C SER A 193 14.35 -10.41 -12.21
N ALA A 194 13.96 -9.69 -13.27
CA ALA A 194 14.67 -9.72 -14.54
C ALA A 194 16.14 -9.24 -14.46
N LYS A 195 16.48 -8.31 -13.57
CA LYS A 195 17.87 -7.92 -13.33
C LYS A 195 18.67 -9.02 -12.61
N LEU A 196 18.04 -9.67 -11.63
CA LEU A 196 18.64 -10.81 -10.91
C LEU A 196 18.92 -11.97 -11.87
N GLU A 197 17.96 -12.35 -12.69
CA GLU A 197 18.09 -13.42 -13.69
C GLU A 197 19.24 -13.16 -14.68
N ARG A 198 19.37 -11.91 -15.18
CA ARG A 198 20.50 -11.49 -16.02
C ARG A 198 21.85 -11.61 -15.30
N SER A 199 21.84 -11.52 -13.98
CA SER A 199 23.02 -11.68 -13.12
C SER A 199 23.18 -13.11 -12.61
N LYS A 200 22.47 -14.09 -13.20
CA LYS A 200 22.52 -15.53 -12.86
C LYS A 200 22.04 -15.84 -11.42
N VAL A 201 21.12 -15.02 -10.89
CA VAL A 201 20.44 -15.26 -9.62
C VAL A 201 19.01 -15.68 -9.94
N TYR A 202 18.70 -16.98 -9.82
CA TYR A 202 17.44 -17.56 -10.29
C TYR A 202 16.50 -18.01 -9.18
N ASP A 203 17.02 -18.24 -7.98
CA ASP A 203 16.30 -18.81 -6.85
C ASP A 203 16.64 -18.12 -5.52
N ILE A 204 15.91 -18.50 -4.48
CA ILE A 204 16.07 -17.95 -3.14
C ILE A 204 17.45 -18.28 -2.57
N ALA A 205 17.99 -19.49 -2.82
CA ALA A 205 19.27 -19.90 -2.27
C ALA A 205 20.43 -19.10 -2.85
N SER A 206 20.41 -18.83 -4.17
CA SER A 206 21.40 -17.97 -4.83
C SER A 206 21.28 -16.51 -4.39
N LEU A 207 20.04 -16.00 -4.20
CA LEU A 207 19.80 -14.66 -3.67
C LEU A 207 20.28 -14.53 -2.21
N TYR A 208 20.02 -15.53 -1.37
CA TYR A 208 20.43 -15.53 0.04
C TYR A 208 21.95 -15.52 0.20
N ARG A 209 22.69 -16.22 -0.68
CA ARG A 209 24.15 -16.27 -0.70
C ARG A 209 24.80 -15.07 -1.40
N LEU A 210 24.00 -14.21 -2.04
CA LEU A 210 24.53 -13.07 -2.79
C LEU A 210 25.23 -12.08 -1.83
N ASP A 211 26.41 -11.59 -2.25
CA ASP A 211 27.06 -10.49 -1.54
C ASP A 211 26.21 -9.22 -1.57
N PRO A 212 25.94 -8.58 -0.42
CA PRO A 212 25.07 -7.39 -0.37
C PRO A 212 25.54 -6.22 -1.26
N ARG A 213 26.85 -6.03 -1.42
CA ARG A 213 27.40 -4.98 -2.29
C ARG A 213 27.17 -5.32 -3.76
N HIS A 214 27.20 -6.61 -4.10
CA HIS A 214 26.86 -7.09 -5.43
C HIS A 214 25.37 -6.88 -5.72
N ALA A 215 24.49 -7.16 -4.77
CA ALA A 215 23.06 -6.86 -4.87
C ALA A 215 22.80 -5.37 -5.15
N ARG A 216 23.51 -4.47 -4.47
CA ARG A 216 23.46 -3.01 -4.75
C ARG A 216 23.74 -2.69 -6.22
N ARG A 217 24.73 -3.32 -6.82
CA ARG A 217 25.07 -3.12 -8.25
C ARG A 217 23.96 -3.65 -9.16
N ILE A 218 23.42 -4.83 -8.88
CA ILE A 218 22.33 -5.43 -9.67
C ILE A 218 21.05 -4.57 -9.62
N TRP A 219 20.66 -4.12 -8.41
CA TRP A 219 19.49 -3.23 -8.24
C TRP A 219 19.72 -1.85 -8.85
N GLY A 220 20.97 -1.36 -8.84
CA GLY A 220 21.31 0.04 -9.12
C GLY A 220 20.89 0.98 -7.98
N SER A 221 20.81 0.46 -6.75
CA SER A 221 20.36 1.20 -5.56
C SER A 221 20.86 0.54 -4.28
N VAL A 222 21.03 1.34 -3.23
CA VAL A 222 21.36 0.86 -1.87
C VAL A 222 20.30 -0.11 -1.33
N GLU A 223 19.07 -0.04 -1.85
CA GLU A 223 17.98 -0.96 -1.43
C GLU A 223 18.30 -2.42 -1.74
N GLY A 224 19.07 -2.73 -2.80
CA GLY A 224 19.53 -4.09 -3.08
C GLY A 224 20.44 -4.64 -1.97
N GLU A 225 21.38 -3.83 -1.49
CA GLU A 225 22.26 -4.19 -0.36
C GLU A 225 21.44 -4.39 0.92
N ARG A 226 20.54 -3.47 1.24
CA ARG A 226 19.66 -3.54 2.41
C ARG A 226 18.77 -4.78 2.36
N PHE A 227 18.21 -5.06 1.20
CA PHE A 227 17.33 -6.22 1.00
C PHE A 227 18.06 -7.52 1.32
N VAL A 228 19.26 -7.74 0.74
CA VAL A 228 20.00 -8.98 0.97
C VAL A 228 20.48 -9.09 2.42
N ARG A 229 20.94 -8.00 3.04
CA ARG A 229 21.27 -7.99 4.48
C ARG A 229 20.07 -8.37 5.35
N ALA A 230 18.89 -7.79 5.07
CA ALA A 230 17.68 -8.14 5.79
C ALA A 230 17.23 -9.59 5.54
N LEU A 231 17.36 -10.10 4.30
CA LEU A 231 17.08 -11.49 3.96
C LEU A 231 18.00 -12.45 4.73
N GLN A 232 19.26 -12.08 4.94
CA GLN A 232 20.25 -12.82 5.74
C GLN A 232 20.02 -12.69 7.26
N GLY A 233 18.95 -12.02 7.68
CA GLY A 233 18.57 -11.89 9.09
C GLY A 233 19.18 -10.71 9.84
N LEU A 234 19.98 -9.87 9.17
CA LEU A 234 20.53 -8.67 9.80
C LEU A 234 19.45 -7.61 10.02
N ASP A 235 19.56 -6.90 11.14
CA ASP A 235 18.73 -5.72 11.36
C ASP A 235 19.17 -4.59 10.42
N VAL A 236 18.27 -4.15 9.57
CA VAL A 236 18.50 -3.06 8.64
C VAL A 236 17.54 -1.93 8.98
N PRO A 237 18.05 -0.78 9.45
CA PRO A 237 17.20 0.35 9.78
C PRO A 237 16.34 0.77 8.58
N LEU A 238 15.04 0.93 8.85
CA LEU A 238 14.10 1.46 7.88
C LEU A 238 14.38 2.97 7.73
N THR A 239 14.83 3.36 6.56
CA THR A 239 14.95 4.79 6.26
C THR A 239 13.57 5.37 5.98
N SER A 240 13.12 6.27 6.84
CA SER A 240 12.00 7.12 6.50
C SER A 240 12.50 8.12 5.44
N SER A 241 12.00 8.03 4.23
CA SER A 241 12.18 9.10 3.25
C SER A 241 11.17 10.21 3.54
N ALA A 242 11.65 11.47 3.53
CA ALA A 242 10.72 12.59 3.56
C ALA A 242 9.71 12.46 2.42
N ARG A 243 8.47 12.82 2.69
CA ARG A 243 7.41 12.75 1.67
C ARG A 243 7.72 13.68 0.50
N GLY A 244 8.01 13.14 -0.66
CA GLY A 244 8.38 13.90 -1.86
C GLY A 244 7.18 14.48 -2.63
N SER A 245 5.95 14.02 -2.36
CA SER A 245 4.76 14.50 -3.06
C SER A 245 3.45 14.18 -2.33
N TYR A 246 2.40 14.96 -2.66
CA TYR A 246 1.02 14.69 -2.30
C TYR A 246 0.20 14.44 -3.56
N GLY A 247 -0.08 13.18 -3.85
CA GLY A 247 -0.87 12.76 -5.00
C GLY A 247 -2.23 12.21 -4.61
N ASN A 248 -3.20 12.42 -5.50
CA ASN A 248 -4.50 11.77 -5.48
C ASN A 248 -4.90 11.41 -6.91
N SER A 249 -5.51 10.24 -7.07
CA SER A 249 -6.04 9.79 -8.36
C SER A 249 -7.46 9.26 -8.19
N LYS A 250 -8.20 9.27 -9.29
CA LYS A 250 -9.54 8.67 -9.35
C LYS A 250 -9.78 8.04 -10.71
N VAL A 251 -10.21 6.79 -10.71
CA VAL A 251 -10.83 6.14 -11.86
C VAL A 251 -12.27 6.63 -11.95
N LEU A 252 -12.73 6.96 -13.15
CA LEU A 252 -14.03 7.59 -13.38
C LEU A 252 -15.07 6.53 -13.79
N GLY A 253 -16.22 6.56 -13.13
CA GLY A 253 -17.40 5.81 -13.56
C GLY A 253 -17.90 6.29 -14.92
N PRO A 254 -18.68 5.48 -15.65
CA PRO A 254 -19.17 5.82 -16.97
C PRO A 254 -19.88 7.17 -17.04
N ASP A 255 -20.60 7.55 -15.98
CA ASP A 255 -21.32 8.81 -15.80
C ASP A 255 -20.42 10.05 -15.68
N ARG A 256 -19.14 9.87 -15.36
CA ARG A 256 -18.16 10.96 -15.10
C ARG A 256 -17.00 11.01 -16.08
N ARG A 257 -17.08 10.32 -17.20
CA ARG A 257 -16.02 10.24 -18.21
C ARG A 257 -15.99 11.39 -19.20
N THR A 258 -16.94 12.31 -19.12
CA THR A 258 -16.94 13.52 -19.97
C THR A 258 -15.80 14.46 -19.57
N VAL A 259 -15.35 15.27 -20.51
CA VAL A 259 -14.31 16.30 -20.30
C VAL A 259 -14.65 17.20 -19.13
N ARG A 260 -15.93 17.63 -19.03
CA ARG A 260 -16.43 18.52 -17.97
C ARG A 260 -16.37 17.85 -16.60
N GLU A 261 -16.90 16.64 -16.48
CA GLU A 261 -16.94 15.92 -15.20
C GLU A 261 -15.53 15.56 -14.72
N ALA A 262 -14.66 15.09 -15.62
CA ALA A 262 -13.27 14.82 -15.30
C ALA A 262 -12.53 16.07 -14.81
N TYR A 263 -12.76 17.24 -15.43
CA TYR A 263 -12.21 18.51 -14.96
C TYR A 263 -12.63 18.83 -13.52
N LEU A 264 -13.92 18.66 -13.20
CA LEU A 264 -14.44 18.91 -11.85
C LEU A 264 -13.84 17.94 -10.83
N VAL A 265 -13.66 16.67 -11.21
CA VAL A 265 -12.96 15.69 -10.35
C VAL A 265 -11.52 16.12 -10.12
N GLY A 266 -10.80 16.60 -11.13
CA GLY A 266 -9.43 17.12 -10.98
C GLY A 266 -9.34 18.25 -9.95
N ARG A 267 -10.27 19.21 -10.02
CA ARG A 267 -10.40 20.31 -9.05
C ARG A 267 -10.59 19.78 -7.62
N TRP A 268 -11.47 18.81 -7.44
CA TRP A 268 -11.72 18.20 -6.14
C TRP A 268 -10.47 17.46 -5.61
N LEU A 269 -9.72 16.74 -6.47
CA LEU A 269 -8.47 16.08 -6.08
C LEU A 269 -7.41 17.09 -5.63
N ILE A 270 -7.32 18.26 -6.28
CA ILE A 270 -6.42 19.35 -5.86
C ILE A 270 -6.82 19.87 -4.47
N SER A 271 -8.10 20.14 -4.23
CA SER A 271 -8.57 20.58 -2.92
C SER A 271 -8.20 19.61 -1.80
N LYS A 272 -8.29 18.29 -2.07
CA LYS A 272 -7.82 17.25 -1.14
C LYS A 272 -6.30 17.28 -0.93
N SER A 273 -5.52 17.44 -1.99
CA SER A 273 -4.06 17.46 -1.91
C SER A 273 -3.55 18.69 -1.15
N THR A 274 -4.11 19.87 -1.42
CA THR A 274 -3.73 21.12 -0.73
C THR A 274 -4.17 21.13 0.74
N ALA A 275 -5.32 20.52 1.07
CA ALA A 275 -5.72 20.33 2.47
C ALA A 275 -4.71 19.47 3.25
N ARG A 276 -4.14 18.43 2.61
CA ARG A 276 -3.08 17.61 3.22
C ARG A 276 -1.78 18.40 3.38
N LEU A 277 -1.39 19.24 2.40
CA LEU A 277 -0.23 20.13 2.52
C LEU A 277 -0.34 21.03 3.75
N ARG A 278 -1.49 21.70 3.91
CA ARG A 278 -1.73 22.59 5.06
C ARG A 278 -1.70 21.85 6.40
N ARG A 279 -2.35 20.68 6.48
CA ARG A 279 -2.33 19.86 7.69
C ARG A 279 -0.91 19.47 8.09
N ASP A 280 -0.06 19.11 7.10
CA ASP A 280 1.30 18.65 7.31
C ASP A 280 2.31 19.84 7.27
N LYS A 281 1.82 21.09 7.42
CA LYS A 281 2.62 22.35 7.43
C LYS A 281 3.66 22.39 6.31
N SER A 282 3.24 22.06 5.08
CA SER A 282 4.10 21.94 3.92
C SER A 282 3.61 22.77 2.75
N VAL A 283 4.51 23.12 1.84
CA VAL A 283 4.24 23.78 0.56
C VAL A 283 4.74 22.91 -0.60
N ALA A 284 4.18 23.11 -1.79
CA ALA A 284 4.60 22.43 -3.00
C ALA A 284 5.00 23.44 -4.09
N ALA A 285 6.02 23.13 -4.86
CA ALA A 285 6.52 23.97 -5.96
C ALA A 285 6.37 23.31 -7.34
N GLN A 286 5.47 22.34 -7.47
CA GLN A 286 5.13 21.66 -8.72
C GLN A 286 3.73 21.10 -8.68
N LEU A 287 2.99 21.25 -9.77
CA LEU A 287 1.76 20.51 -10.04
C LEU A 287 1.95 19.61 -11.25
N MET A 288 1.61 18.33 -11.11
CA MET A 288 1.51 17.36 -12.20
C MET A 288 0.05 16.97 -12.39
N LEU A 289 -0.40 16.94 -13.63
CA LEU A 289 -1.69 16.40 -14.05
C LEU A 289 -1.44 15.23 -15.01
N SER A 290 -2.09 14.10 -14.74
CA SER A 290 -2.10 12.94 -15.63
C SER A 290 -3.55 12.52 -15.89
N VAL A 291 -3.85 12.20 -17.13
CA VAL A 291 -5.19 11.83 -17.60
C VAL A 291 -5.05 10.58 -18.47
N GLN A 292 -5.77 9.51 -18.11
CA GLN A 292 -5.91 8.33 -18.96
C GLN A 292 -7.19 8.49 -19.77
N ARG A 293 -7.03 8.45 -21.08
CA ARG A 293 -8.07 8.73 -22.07
C ARG A 293 -8.27 7.50 -22.95
N GLU A 294 -9.33 7.50 -23.73
CA GLU A 294 -9.61 6.46 -24.73
C GLU A 294 -8.50 6.38 -25.80
N ASP A 295 -7.96 7.53 -26.20
CA ASP A 295 -6.91 7.70 -27.19
C ASP A 295 -5.47 7.66 -26.59
N GLY A 296 -5.33 7.17 -25.37
CA GLY A 296 -4.04 7.03 -24.68
C GLY A 296 -3.86 7.99 -23.50
N GLY A 297 -2.75 7.82 -22.80
CA GLY A 297 -2.40 8.66 -21.66
C GLY A 297 -1.86 10.03 -22.06
N TRP A 298 -2.15 11.03 -21.24
CA TRP A 298 -1.49 12.33 -21.28
C TRP A 298 -1.03 12.73 -19.89
N GLY A 299 0.15 13.33 -19.77
CA GLY A 299 0.66 13.81 -18.50
C GLY A 299 1.65 14.94 -18.68
N GLN A 300 1.51 15.99 -17.87
CA GLN A 300 2.43 17.13 -17.85
C GLN A 300 2.55 17.72 -16.45
N SER A 301 3.67 18.40 -16.20
CA SER A 301 3.91 19.09 -14.93
C SER A 301 4.29 20.54 -15.17
N LEU A 302 3.85 21.43 -14.25
CA LEU A 302 4.28 22.81 -14.17
C LEU A 302 5.07 23.02 -12.89
N LYS A 303 6.25 23.60 -13.00
CA LYS A 303 6.96 24.20 -11.87
C LYS A 303 6.29 25.52 -11.52
N CYS A 304 6.24 25.86 -10.27
CA CYS A 304 5.56 27.04 -9.76
C CYS A 304 6.21 27.54 -8.48
N GLU A 305 5.80 28.68 -7.99
CA GLU A 305 6.17 29.16 -6.66
C GLU A 305 5.66 28.22 -5.58
N ALA A 306 6.43 28.09 -4.49
CA ALA A 306 6.09 27.23 -3.37
C ALA A 306 4.83 27.77 -2.65
N SER A 307 3.76 26.99 -2.67
CA SER A 307 2.45 27.40 -2.12
C SER A 307 1.71 26.21 -1.50
N CYS A 308 0.78 26.50 -0.59
CA CYS A 308 -0.27 25.56 -0.14
C CYS A 308 -1.68 26.10 -0.45
N ASP A 309 -1.77 27.21 -1.20
CA ASP A 309 -3.05 27.82 -1.57
C ASP A 309 -3.79 26.98 -2.61
N THR A 310 -5.04 26.66 -2.29
CA THR A 310 -5.91 25.89 -3.18
C THR A 310 -6.27 26.67 -4.44
N ALA A 311 -6.55 27.97 -4.35
CA ALA A 311 -6.94 28.78 -5.51
C ALA A 311 -5.80 28.91 -6.51
N TYR A 312 -4.56 29.03 -6.01
CA TYR A 312 -3.37 29.04 -6.84
C TYR A 312 -3.21 27.75 -7.65
N PHE A 313 -3.30 26.60 -7.00
CA PHE A 313 -3.21 25.30 -7.70
C PHE A 313 -4.41 25.02 -8.63
N LEU A 314 -5.58 25.54 -8.33
CA LEU A 314 -6.73 25.46 -9.25
C LEU A 314 -6.52 26.27 -10.54
N LYS A 315 -5.80 27.41 -10.47
CA LYS A 315 -5.40 28.16 -11.68
C LYS A 315 -4.42 27.34 -12.52
N LEU A 316 -3.37 26.76 -11.90
CA LEU A 316 -2.41 25.90 -12.59
C LEU A 316 -3.07 24.65 -13.20
N HIS A 317 -4.03 24.05 -12.50
CA HIS A 317 -4.82 22.94 -13.04
C HIS A 317 -5.57 23.33 -14.31
N ARG A 318 -6.21 24.51 -14.32
CA ARG A 318 -6.88 25.03 -15.49
C ARG A 318 -5.94 25.16 -16.68
N THR A 319 -4.74 25.72 -16.46
CA THR A 319 -3.70 25.83 -17.50
C THR A 319 -3.32 24.46 -18.07
N LEU A 320 -3.02 23.47 -17.22
CA LEU A 320 -2.68 22.11 -17.66
C LEU A 320 -3.85 21.44 -18.38
N TRP A 321 -5.07 21.68 -17.93
CA TRP A 321 -6.27 21.15 -18.57
C TRP A 321 -6.50 21.71 -19.98
N GLU A 322 -6.32 23.02 -20.14
CA GLU A 322 -6.40 23.69 -21.44
C GLU A 322 -5.30 23.20 -22.40
N GLN A 323 -4.07 23.00 -21.89
CA GLN A 323 -2.98 22.41 -22.66
C GLN A 323 -3.30 20.99 -23.11
N GLN A 324 -3.89 20.16 -22.23
CA GLN A 324 -4.30 18.80 -22.56
C GLN A 324 -5.36 18.81 -23.70
N LEU A 325 -6.38 19.66 -23.59
CA LEU A 325 -7.41 19.79 -24.61
C LEU A 325 -6.86 20.32 -25.94
N LYS A 326 -5.94 21.29 -25.89
CA LYS A 326 -5.30 21.84 -27.10
C LYS A 326 -4.43 20.79 -27.79
N ALA A 327 -3.72 19.97 -27.02
CA ALA A 327 -2.79 18.95 -27.55
C ALA A 327 -3.51 17.71 -28.11
N ARG A 328 -4.65 17.35 -27.55
CA ARG A 328 -5.30 16.04 -27.81
C ARG A 328 -6.78 16.12 -28.18
N GLY A 329 -7.41 17.30 -28.06
CA GLY A 329 -8.86 17.46 -28.26
C GLY A 329 -9.71 16.81 -27.15
N PRO A 330 -11.04 16.88 -27.27
CA PRO A 330 -11.96 16.19 -26.36
C PRO A 330 -11.94 14.68 -26.61
N SER A 331 -12.05 13.89 -25.54
CA SER A 331 -12.12 12.43 -25.58
C SER A 331 -12.74 11.89 -24.30
N THR A 332 -13.14 10.62 -24.29
CA THR A 332 -13.57 9.89 -23.10
C THR A 332 -12.41 9.75 -22.11
N ILE A 333 -12.62 10.11 -20.84
CA ILE A 333 -11.58 10.09 -19.80
C ILE A 333 -11.87 8.97 -18.79
N PHE A 334 -10.93 8.06 -18.61
CA PHE A 334 -11.08 6.90 -17.73
C PHE A 334 -10.54 7.16 -16.32
N SER A 335 -9.47 7.93 -16.21
CA SER A 335 -8.94 8.30 -14.89
C SER A 335 -8.19 9.62 -14.93
N ILE A 336 -8.12 10.27 -13.78
CA ILE A 336 -7.39 11.51 -13.56
C ILE A 336 -6.54 11.40 -12.31
N SER A 337 -5.33 11.92 -12.36
CA SER A 337 -4.40 12.00 -11.25
C SER A 337 -3.82 13.40 -11.16
N VAL A 338 -3.74 13.93 -9.94
CA VAL A 338 -3.03 15.17 -9.62
C VAL A 338 -1.95 14.85 -8.59
N GLN A 339 -0.79 15.48 -8.73
CA GLN A 339 0.32 15.33 -7.79
C GLN A 339 0.97 16.68 -7.55
N LEU A 340 1.05 17.07 -6.29
CA LEU A 340 1.80 18.21 -5.81
C LEU A 340 3.19 17.71 -5.43
N GLY A 341 4.23 18.22 -6.05
CA GLY A 341 5.61 17.79 -5.89
C GLY A 341 6.52 18.92 -5.42
N ARG A 342 7.81 18.61 -5.23
CA ARG A 342 8.81 19.52 -4.68
C ARG A 342 8.35 20.08 -3.34
N ILE A 343 8.13 19.16 -2.41
CA ILE A 343 7.60 19.49 -1.09
C ILE A 343 8.71 20.07 -0.23
N THR A 344 8.39 21.16 0.46
CA THR A 344 9.23 21.76 1.51
C THR A 344 8.36 21.99 2.74
N ARG A 345 8.86 21.71 3.93
CA ARG A 345 8.17 22.08 5.16
C ARG A 345 8.23 23.58 5.36
N LEU A 346 7.22 24.17 5.98
CA LEU A 346 7.21 25.61 6.25
C LEU A 346 8.37 26.03 7.17
N GLU A 347 8.75 25.17 8.11
CA GLU A 347 9.88 25.37 9.03
C GLU A 347 11.26 25.38 8.33
N ASP A 348 11.38 24.67 7.19
CA ASP A 348 12.63 24.58 6.40
C ASP A 348 12.76 25.70 5.34
N ARG A 349 11.77 26.59 5.23
CA ARG A 349 11.85 27.72 4.29
C ARG A 349 12.78 28.79 4.87
N PRO A 350 13.77 29.25 4.09
CA PRO A 350 14.47 30.47 4.48
C PRO A 350 13.43 31.58 4.66
N GLY A 351 13.44 32.20 5.82
CA GLY A 351 12.51 33.30 6.12
C GLY A 351 12.57 34.35 5.02
N ASP A 352 11.41 34.84 4.62
CA ASP A 352 11.33 35.92 3.63
C ASP A 352 11.79 37.20 4.34
N LEU A 353 13.09 37.47 4.23
CA LEU A 353 13.80 38.59 4.88
C LEU A 353 13.18 39.95 4.50
N LEU A 354 12.32 40.02 3.48
CA LEU A 354 11.71 41.24 2.98
C LEU A 354 10.32 41.56 3.56
N LEU A 355 9.67 40.64 4.26
CA LEU A 355 8.30 40.86 4.74
C LEU A 355 8.16 41.03 6.25
N GLY A 356 9.23 40.99 7.06
CA GLY A 356 9.19 41.34 8.50
C GLY A 356 8.11 40.60 9.35
N ILE A 357 7.55 39.50 8.84
CA ILE A 357 6.55 38.71 9.52
C ILE A 357 7.30 37.51 10.13
N GLY A 358 7.72 37.71 11.37
CA GLY A 358 8.20 36.65 12.25
C GLY A 358 7.08 35.66 12.57
N PRO A 359 7.42 34.51 13.23
CA PRO A 359 6.55 33.40 13.44
C PRO A 359 5.26 33.75 14.16
#